data_82cc0a628edb6a4f1999cb760f814199
#
_entry.id   82cc0a628edb6a4f1999cb760f814199
#
_cell.length_a   1.000
_cell.length_b   1.000
_cell.length_c   1.000
_cell.angle_alpha   90.00
_cell.angle_beta   90.00
_cell.angle_gamma   90.00
#
_symmetry.space_group_name_H-M   'P 1'
#
loop_
_entity.id
_entity.type
_entity.pdbx_description
1 polymer ?
#
loop_
_entity_poly.entity_id
_entity_poly.type
_entity_poly.pdbx_seq_one_letter_code
_entity_poly.pdbx_strand_id
1 'polypeptide(L)'
;MQNLAEIDELIKLISRLPGLGPKSAKRIVLKLINNREELIKPMAKTLAEVYKNIFRCKICGSLKSNSNGCNNCENNKNKYNKICVVENIADQWSIETSSVYQGYFHILGGTISSSNNQNKEDLLINSLLERVQNEDIEEVILATSATVEGQTTAFYIENSLKNTNVKISKLAQGLPVGGEIENLDDGTLISAFKNRQNFKS
;
A
#
# COMPACT_ATOMS: atom_id res chain seq x y z
N MET A 1 -2.03 -43.78 8.34
CA MET A 1 -2.63 -42.46 8.63
C MET A 1 -3.80 -42.30 7.67
N GLN A 2 -5.02 -41.98 8.20
CA GLN A 2 -6.11 -41.57 7.33
C GLN A 2 -5.68 -40.31 6.62
N ASN A 3 -5.68 -40.35 5.29
CA ASN A 3 -5.34 -39.19 4.46
C ASN A 3 -6.58 -38.30 4.44
N LEU A 4 -6.58 -37.24 5.25
CA LEU A 4 -7.67 -36.26 5.30
C LEU A 4 -7.33 -35.14 4.32
N ALA A 5 -7.71 -35.31 3.07
CA ALA A 5 -7.36 -34.44 1.94
C ALA A 5 -7.69 -32.96 2.21
N GLU A 6 -8.80 -32.70 2.91
CA GLU A 6 -9.23 -31.34 3.26
C GLU A 6 -8.26 -30.66 4.24
N ILE A 7 -7.70 -31.43 5.18
CA ILE A 7 -6.71 -30.91 6.14
C ILE A 7 -5.41 -30.59 5.42
N ASP A 8 -4.94 -31.46 4.53
CA ASP A 8 -3.72 -31.26 3.77
C ASP A 8 -3.84 -30.07 2.83
N GLU A 9 -4.98 -29.88 2.20
CA GLU A 9 -5.25 -28.72 1.34
C GLU A 9 -5.27 -27.43 2.15
N LEU A 10 -5.94 -27.41 3.31
CA LEU A 10 -5.97 -26.23 4.17
C LEU A 10 -4.55 -25.88 4.69
N ILE A 11 -3.73 -26.88 5.04
CA ILE A 11 -2.32 -26.66 5.40
C ILE A 11 -1.55 -26.02 4.24
N LYS A 12 -1.73 -26.50 3.00
CA LYS A 12 -1.11 -25.93 1.81
C LYS A 12 -1.52 -24.47 1.59
N LEU A 13 -2.80 -24.15 1.73
CA LEU A 13 -3.32 -22.80 1.55
C LEU A 13 -2.74 -21.85 2.61
N ILE A 14 -2.75 -22.24 3.88
CA ILE A 14 -2.21 -21.41 4.97
C ILE A 14 -0.69 -21.25 4.83
N SER A 15 0.03 -22.28 4.37
CA SER A 15 1.49 -22.19 4.17
C SER A 15 1.92 -21.26 3.03
N ARG A 16 0.99 -20.81 2.17
CA ARG A 16 1.26 -19.79 1.15
C ARG A 16 1.21 -18.36 1.69
N LEU A 17 0.70 -18.18 2.92
CA LEU A 17 0.64 -16.86 3.53
C LEU A 17 2.04 -16.42 3.97
N PRO A 18 2.39 -15.12 3.82
CA PRO A 18 3.69 -14.60 4.19
C PRO A 18 4.03 -14.90 5.66
N GLY A 19 5.25 -15.34 5.91
CA GLY A 19 5.72 -15.67 7.26
C GLY A 19 5.23 -17.02 7.83
N LEU A 20 4.39 -17.75 7.10
CA LEU A 20 3.87 -19.04 7.55
C LEU A 20 4.49 -20.21 6.76
N GLY A 21 5.41 -20.93 7.41
CA GLY A 21 5.95 -22.19 6.87
C GLY A 21 5.02 -23.38 7.15
N PRO A 22 5.27 -24.56 6.53
CA PRO A 22 4.42 -25.75 6.67
C PRO A 22 4.20 -26.20 8.12
N LYS A 23 5.22 -26.07 8.99
CA LYS A 23 5.13 -26.42 10.41
C LYS A 23 4.14 -25.50 11.16
N SER A 24 4.19 -24.20 10.91
CA SER A 24 3.27 -23.23 11.50
C SER A 24 1.86 -23.40 10.95
N ALA A 25 1.71 -23.59 9.64
CA ALA A 25 0.43 -23.87 9.01
C ALA A 25 -0.26 -25.09 9.61
N LYS A 26 0.47 -26.20 9.81
CA LYS A 26 -0.06 -27.42 10.47
C LYS A 26 -0.56 -27.13 11.88
N ARG A 27 0.19 -26.37 12.68
CA ARG A 27 -0.23 -25.98 14.05
C ARG A 27 -1.51 -25.12 14.04
N ILE A 28 -1.61 -24.17 13.10
CA ILE A 28 -2.79 -23.33 12.93
C ILE A 28 -4.00 -24.18 12.58
N VAL A 29 -3.89 -25.07 11.59
CA VAL A 29 -4.99 -25.95 11.16
C VAL A 29 -5.49 -26.82 12.30
N LEU A 30 -4.59 -27.43 13.08
CA LEU A 30 -4.97 -28.23 14.24
C LEU A 30 -5.69 -27.39 15.30
N LYS A 31 -5.25 -26.17 15.55
CA LYS A 31 -5.95 -25.26 16.48
C LYS A 31 -7.35 -24.88 15.97
N LEU A 32 -7.48 -24.63 14.67
CA LEU A 32 -8.77 -24.35 14.03
C LEU A 32 -9.73 -25.53 14.19
N ILE A 33 -9.29 -26.74 13.92
CA ILE A 33 -10.11 -27.97 14.03
C ILE A 33 -10.59 -28.19 15.46
N ASN A 34 -9.72 -27.93 16.44
CA ASN A 34 -10.10 -28.07 17.86
C ASN A 34 -11.08 -27.00 18.35
N ASN A 35 -11.24 -25.90 17.61
CA ASN A 35 -12.12 -24.78 17.96
C ASN A 35 -13.08 -24.43 16.80
N ARG A 36 -13.78 -25.44 16.28
CA ARG A 36 -14.58 -25.32 15.05
C ARG A 36 -15.64 -24.24 15.11
N GLU A 37 -16.43 -24.20 16.17
CA GLU A 37 -17.55 -23.24 16.31
C GLU A 37 -17.05 -21.82 16.55
N GLU A 38 -15.97 -21.68 17.32
CA GLU A 38 -15.44 -20.37 17.70
C GLU A 38 -14.50 -19.76 16.65
N LEU A 39 -13.80 -20.57 15.87
CA LEU A 39 -12.81 -20.10 14.90
C LEU A 39 -13.18 -20.42 13.45
N ILE A 40 -13.39 -21.69 13.08
CA ILE A 40 -13.60 -22.07 11.67
C ILE A 40 -14.89 -21.42 11.13
N LYS A 41 -15.98 -21.56 11.84
CA LYS A 41 -17.31 -21.10 11.39
C LYS A 41 -17.35 -19.58 11.14
N PRO A 42 -16.95 -18.72 12.09
CA PRO A 42 -16.90 -17.28 11.83
C PRO A 42 -15.86 -16.90 10.79
N MET A 43 -14.67 -17.54 10.78
CA MET A 43 -13.64 -17.27 9.75
C MET A 43 -14.15 -17.59 8.34
N ALA A 44 -14.75 -18.76 8.15
CA ALA A 44 -15.26 -19.16 6.84
C ALA A 44 -16.33 -18.20 6.35
N LYS A 45 -17.26 -17.78 7.24
CA LYS A 45 -18.28 -16.78 6.93
C LYS A 45 -17.67 -15.45 6.55
N THR A 46 -16.76 -14.91 7.37
CA THR A 46 -16.14 -13.60 7.14
C THR A 46 -15.27 -13.61 5.88
N LEU A 47 -14.50 -14.68 5.62
CA LEU A 47 -13.73 -14.82 4.38
C LEU A 47 -14.63 -14.79 3.14
N ALA A 48 -15.76 -15.50 3.19
CA ALA A 48 -16.73 -15.50 2.09
C ALA A 48 -17.34 -14.10 1.88
N GLU A 49 -17.66 -13.37 2.95
CA GLU A 49 -18.18 -12.00 2.89
C GLU A 49 -17.13 -11.03 2.32
N VAL A 50 -15.88 -11.11 2.78
CA VAL A 50 -14.78 -10.30 2.25
C VAL A 50 -14.57 -10.58 0.76
N TYR A 51 -14.50 -11.85 0.36
CA TYR A 51 -14.36 -12.25 -1.04
C TYR A 51 -15.48 -11.69 -1.92
N LYS A 52 -16.74 -11.74 -1.43
CA LYS A 52 -17.92 -11.30 -2.17
C LYS A 52 -18.03 -9.77 -2.25
N ASN A 53 -17.68 -9.06 -1.20
CA ASN A 53 -18.07 -7.66 -1.01
C ASN A 53 -16.91 -6.67 -1.13
N ILE A 54 -15.65 -7.08 -0.95
CA ILE A 54 -14.52 -6.17 -0.93
C ILE A 54 -13.74 -6.24 -2.24
N PHE A 55 -13.60 -5.11 -2.89
CA PHE A 55 -12.91 -4.97 -4.17
C PHE A 55 -11.89 -3.83 -4.12
N ARG A 56 -10.92 -3.92 -5.00
CA ARG A 56 -10.00 -2.83 -5.26
C ARG A 56 -10.65 -1.84 -6.23
N CYS A 57 -10.66 -0.57 -5.89
CA CYS A 57 -11.12 0.49 -6.80
C CYS A 57 -10.20 0.56 -8.02
N LYS A 58 -10.78 0.52 -9.23
CA LYS A 58 -10.01 0.59 -10.47
C LYS A 58 -9.43 1.99 -10.75
N ILE A 59 -9.98 3.02 -10.10
CA ILE A 59 -9.55 4.41 -10.27
C ILE A 59 -8.39 4.72 -9.32
N CYS A 60 -8.59 4.57 -8.01
CA CYS A 60 -7.61 5.02 -7.02
C CYS A 60 -6.88 3.89 -6.28
N GLY A 61 -7.23 2.63 -6.52
CA GLY A 61 -6.58 1.47 -5.89
C GLY A 61 -7.00 1.17 -4.45
N SER A 62 -7.78 2.02 -3.78
CA SER A 62 -8.29 1.78 -2.42
C SER A 62 -9.27 0.62 -2.37
N LEU A 63 -9.44 0.02 -1.19
CA LEU A 63 -10.48 -0.97 -0.98
C LEU A 63 -11.86 -0.30 -0.93
N LYS A 64 -12.82 -0.91 -1.57
CA LYS A 64 -14.22 -0.48 -1.55
C LYS A 64 -15.16 -1.65 -1.38
N SER A 65 -16.32 -1.40 -0.76
CA SER A 65 -17.43 -2.33 -0.73
C SER A 65 -18.33 -2.13 -1.96
N ASN A 66 -18.91 -3.20 -2.47
CA ASN A 66 -19.85 -3.16 -3.61
C ASN A 66 -21.04 -2.22 -3.42
N SER A 67 -21.44 -1.96 -2.18
CA SER A 67 -22.69 -1.26 -1.89
C SER A 67 -22.59 0.27 -1.97
N ASN A 68 -21.42 0.89 -1.87
CA ASN A 68 -21.28 2.31 -1.57
C ASN A 68 -20.13 2.98 -2.32
N GLY A 69 -19.97 2.81 -3.60
CA GLY A 69 -18.92 3.52 -4.33
C GLY A 69 -17.55 3.51 -3.64
N CYS A 70 -16.62 4.33 -4.10
CA CYS A 70 -15.31 4.47 -3.48
C CYS A 70 -15.27 5.71 -2.57
N ASN A 71 -15.14 5.51 -1.26
CA ASN A 71 -15.07 6.63 -0.31
C ASN A 71 -13.86 7.54 -0.55
N ASN A 72 -12.78 7.01 -1.12
CA ASN A 72 -11.57 7.78 -1.37
C ASN A 72 -11.64 8.66 -2.63
N CYS A 73 -12.28 8.23 -3.70
CA CYS A 73 -12.28 9.00 -4.97
C CYS A 73 -13.67 9.39 -5.48
N GLU A 74 -14.75 8.72 -5.05
CA GLU A 74 -16.10 9.00 -5.55
C GLU A 74 -16.94 9.82 -4.56
N ASN A 75 -16.82 9.53 -3.26
CA ASN A 75 -17.68 10.10 -2.23
C ASN A 75 -17.02 11.20 -1.40
N ASN A 76 -15.74 11.45 -1.60
CA ASN A 76 -14.99 12.37 -0.78
C ASN A 76 -14.93 13.74 -1.46
N LYS A 77 -15.82 14.66 -1.06
CA LYS A 77 -15.69 16.08 -1.38
C LYS A 77 -14.63 16.69 -0.47
N ASN A 78 -13.39 16.28 -0.67
CA ASN A 78 -12.29 16.81 0.12
C ASN A 78 -12.08 18.29 -0.16
N LYS A 79 -11.84 19.04 0.91
CA LYS A 79 -11.45 20.45 0.85
C LYS A 79 -10.03 20.65 0.28
N TYR A 80 -9.29 19.56 0.09
CA TYR A 80 -7.88 19.61 -0.28
C TYR A 80 -7.68 18.93 -1.62
N ASN A 81 -7.38 19.69 -2.64
CA ASN A 81 -7.12 19.22 -4.01
C ASN A 81 -5.73 18.56 -4.11
N LYS A 82 -5.47 17.54 -3.27
CA LYS A 82 -4.18 16.85 -3.18
C LYS A 82 -4.35 15.34 -3.25
N ILE A 83 -3.42 14.70 -3.94
CA ILE A 83 -3.34 13.23 -4.02
C ILE A 83 -2.03 12.75 -3.37
N CYS A 84 -2.13 11.89 -2.36
CA CYS A 84 -1.00 11.14 -1.82
C CYS A 84 -0.89 9.80 -2.55
N VAL A 85 0.20 9.61 -3.25
CA VAL A 85 0.49 8.39 -4.02
C VAL A 85 1.30 7.44 -3.17
N VAL A 86 0.77 6.25 -2.93
CA VAL A 86 1.40 5.17 -2.14
C VAL A 86 1.51 3.89 -2.95
N GLU A 87 2.40 3.00 -2.56
CA GLU A 87 2.64 1.74 -3.27
C GLU A 87 1.56 0.71 -3.01
N ASN A 88 1.10 0.62 -1.77
CA ASN A 88 0.16 -0.41 -1.33
C ASN A 88 -0.87 0.12 -0.32
N ILE A 89 -1.84 -0.72 0.03
CA ILE A 89 -2.93 -0.36 0.95
C ILE A 89 -2.45 -0.23 2.40
N ALA A 90 -1.41 -0.96 2.79
CA ALA A 90 -0.86 -0.85 4.14
C ALA A 90 -0.23 0.52 4.38
N ASP A 91 0.41 1.10 3.36
CA ASP A 91 0.94 2.47 3.42
C ASP A 91 -0.18 3.50 3.58
N GLN A 92 -1.29 3.35 2.81
CA GLN A 92 -2.49 4.17 2.99
C GLN A 92 -2.97 4.12 4.45
N TRP A 93 -3.18 2.92 5.00
CA TRP A 93 -3.68 2.75 6.36
C TRP A 93 -2.74 3.35 7.41
N SER A 94 -1.43 3.23 7.22
CA SER A 94 -0.44 3.82 8.12
C SER A 94 -0.55 5.34 8.16
N ILE A 95 -0.70 5.99 7.00
CA ILE A 95 -0.85 7.44 6.90
C ILE A 95 -2.22 7.89 7.46
N GLU A 96 -3.30 7.18 7.15
CA GLU A 96 -4.64 7.47 7.69
C GLU A 96 -4.68 7.36 9.22
N THR A 97 -4.07 6.31 9.77
CA THR A 97 -4.01 6.10 11.23
C THR A 97 -3.24 7.22 11.93
N SER A 98 -2.19 7.74 11.31
CA SER A 98 -1.40 8.86 11.87
C SER A 98 -2.11 10.22 11.81
N SER A 99 -3.20 10.33 11.01
CA SER A 99 -3.96 11.56 10.82
C SER A 99 -3.16 12.77 10.34
N VAL A 100 -1.97 12.55 9.78
CA VAL A 100 -1.06 13.63 9.31
C VAL A 100 -1.44 14.17 7.93
N TYR A 101 -2.30 13.45 7.20
CA TYR A 101 -2.70 13.79 5.86
C TYR A 101 -4.23 13.77 5.71
N GLN A 102 -4.75 14.81 5.05
CA GLN A 102 -6.15 14.92 4.67
C GLN A 102 -6.23 15.27 3.19
N GLY A 103 -6.62 14.32 2.38
CA GLY A 103 -6.69 14.44 0.93
C GLY A 103 -7.03 13.11 0.28
N TYR A 104 -6.94 13.05 -1.03
CA TYR A 104 -7.14 11.81 -1.76
C TYR A 104 -5.91 10.92 -1.70
N PHE A 105 -6.12 9.61 -1.69
CA PHE A 105 -5.06 8.62 -1.92
C PHE A 105 -5.11 8.08 -3.33
N HIS A 106 -3.95 7.64 -3.81
CA HIS A 106 -3.83 6.85 -5.02
C HIS A 106 -2.84 5.70 -4.77
N ILE A 107 -3.35 4.48 -4.79
CA ILE A 107 -2.59 3.27 -4.48
C ILE A 107 -2.17 2.61 -5.79
N LEU A 108 -0.88 2.61 -6.08
CA LEU A 108 -0.33 2.08 -7.33
C LEU A 108 -0.55 0.58 -7.47
N GLY A 109 -0.38 -0.18 -6.38
CA GLY A 109 -0.45 -1.64 -6.36
C GLY A 109 0.90 -2.33 -6.43
N GLY A 110 1.97 -1.57 -6.29
CA GLY A 110 3.34 -2.05 -6.28
C GLY A 110 4.31 -0.98 -6.74
N THR A 111 5.50 -1.41 -7.13
CA THR A 111 6.58 -0.58 -7.64
C THR A 111 7.06 -1.06 -9.01
N ILE A 112 7.68 -0.19 -9.79
CA ILE A 112 8.39 -0.56 -11.01
C ILE A 112 9.66 -1.29 -10.59
N SER A 113 9.74 -2.58 -10.92
CA SER A 113 10.91 -3.41 -10.64
C SER A 113 11.37 -4.12 -11.91
N SER A 114 12.68 -4.18 -12.11
CA SER A 114 13.28 -4.95 -13.18
C SER A 114 13.30 -6.46 -12.92
N SER A 115 13.15 -6.86 -11.66
CA SER A 115 13.25 -8.26 -11.21
C SER A 115 11.91 -8.99 -11.07
N ASN A 116 10.81 -8.26 -10.93
CA ASN A 116 9.48 -8.83 -10.89
C ASN A 116 8.78 -8.64 -12.24
N ASN A 117 8.10 -9.69 -12.73
CA ASN A 117 7.26 -9.65 -13.93
C ASN A 117 6.03 -8.70 -13.80
N GLN A 118 6.05 -7.76 -12.84
CA GLN A 118 5.04 -6.70 -12.78
C GLN A 118 5.37 -5.68 -13.86
N ASN A 119 4.59 -5.73 -14.94
CA ASN A 119 4.65 -4.74 -16.00
C ASN A 119 4.17 -3.38 -15.45
N LYS A 120 4.71 -2.30 -15.99
CA LYS A 120 4.24 -0.93 -15.70
C LYS A 120 2.73 -0.76 -15.92
N GLU A 121 2.16 -1.58 -16.80
CA GLU A 121 0.74 -1.64 -17.13
C GLU A 121 -0.13 -2.19 -16.00
N ASP A 122 0.45 -2.99 -15.09
CA ASP A 122 -0.26 -3.53 -13.92
C ASP A 122 -0.42 -2.49 -12.80
N LEU A 123 0.36 -1.41 -12.84
CA LEU A 123 0.28 -0.31 -11.88
C LEU A 123 -0.75 0.72 -12.32
N LEU A 124 -1.47 1.31 -11.36
CA LEU A 124 -2.49 2.33 -11.64
C LEU A 124 -1.90 3.71 -12.00
N ILE A 125 -0.78 3.77 -12.72
CA ILE A 125 -0.12 5.03 -13.09
C ILE A 125 -0.95 5.79 -14.14
N ASN A 126 -1.49 5.10 -15.15
CA ASN A 126 -2.33 5.73 -16.17
C ASN A 126 -3.59 6.35 -15.54
N SER A 127 -4.22 5.65 -14.60
CA SER A 127 -5.36 6.17 -13.87
C SER A 127 -5.01 7.38 -12.99
N LEU A 128 -3.79 7.46 -12.44
CA LEU A 128 -3.31 8.67 -11.76
C LEU A 128 -3.22 9.86 -12.72
N LEU A 129 -2.66 9.65 -13.91
CA LEU A 129 -2.56 10.71 -14.93
C LEU A 129 -3.94 11.24 -15.35
N GLU A 130 -4.89 10.33 -15.59
CA GLU A 130 -6.28 10.69 -15.91
C GLU A 130 -6.93 11.49 -14.79
N ARG A 131 -6.70 11.11 -13.52
CA ARG A 131 -7.21 11.86 -12.37
C ARG A 131 -6.64 13.27 -12.28
N VAL A 132 -5.33 13.40 -12.45
CA VAL A 132 -4.66 14.73 -12.42
C VAL A 132 -5.15 15.63 -13.56
N GLN A 133 -5.50 15.07 -14.71
CA GLN A 133 -6.00 15.85 -15.87
C GLN A 133 -7.47 16.25 -15.74
N ASN A 134 -8.29 15.39 -15.10
CA ASN A 134 -9.75 15.55 -15.08
C ASN A 134 -10.30 16.07 -13.73
N GLU A 135 -9.52 15.99 -12.67
CA GLU A 135 -9.87 16.49 -11.34
C GLU A 135 -9.03 17.74 -11.05
N ASP A 136 -9.55 18.69 -10.29
CA ASP A 136 -8.84 19.93 -9.89
C ASP A 136 -7.75 19.61 -8.86
N ILE A 137 -6.74 18.86 -9.24
CA ILE A 137 -5.64 18.46 -8.37
C ILE A 137 -4.52 19.48 -8.43
N GLU A 138 -4.20 20.08 -7.30
CA GLU A 138 -3.13 21.08 -7.16
C GLU A 138 -1.78 20.47 -6.81
N GLU A 139 -1.79 19.34 -6.07
CA GLU A 139 -0.55 18.70 -5.62
C GLU A 139 -0.64 17.18 -5.65
N VAL A 140 0.40 16.55 -6.20
CA VAL A 140 0.67 15.11 -6.12
C VAL A 140 1.85 14.88 -5.18
N ILE A 141 1.60 14.21 -4.06
CA ILE A 141 2.59 13.89 -3.04
C ILE A 141 3.05 12.45 -3.25
N LEU A 142 4.29 12.25 -3.64
CA LEU A 142 4.88 10.92 -3.83
C LEU A 142 5.35 10.36 -2.49
N ALA A 143 4.57 9.44 -1.93
CA ALA A 143 4.85 8.72 -0.68
C ALA A 143 5.29 7.27 -0.96
N THR A 144 6.16 7.10 -1.95
CA THR A 144 6.79 5.81 -2.26
C THR A 144 7.95 5.52 -1.29
N SER A 145 8.32 4.25 -1.18
CA SER A 145 9.43 3.82 -0.32
C SER A 145 10.77 4.47 -0.73
N ALA A 146 11.70 4.51 0.20
CA ALA A 146 13.07 5.00 -0.06
C ALA A 146 13.97 3.96 -0.76
N THR A 147 13.41 2.82 -1.19
CA THR A 147 14.10 1.77 -1.95
C THR A 147 14.42 2.22 -3.38
N VAL A 148 15.27 1.49 -4.08
CA VAL A 148 15.60 1.76 -5.50
C VAL A 148 14.34 1.70 -6.35
N GLU A 149 13.49 0.69 -6.12
CA GLU A 149 12.24 0.50 -6.85
C GLU A 149 11.24 1.64 -6.58
N GLY A 150 11.09 2.05 -5.32
CA GLY A 150 10.21 3.16 -4.94
C GLY A 150 10.68 4.49 -5.53
N GLN A 151 11.99 4.75 -5.55
CA GLN A 151 12.56 5.95 -6.17
C GLN A 151 12.41 5.92 -7.70
N THR A 152 12.63 4.77 -8.33
CA THR A 152 12.43 4.58 -9.79
C THR A 152 10.97 4.84 -10.15
N THR A 153 10.04 4.34 -9.34
CA THR A 153 8.60 4.55 -9.52
C THR A 153 8.23 6.02 -9.39
N ALA A 154 8.74 6.70 -8.35
CA ALA A 154 8.54 8.13 -8.14
C ALA A 154 9.04 8.95 -9.35
N PHE A 155 10.25 8.67 -9.82
CA PHE A 155 10.84 9.34 -10.99
C PHE A 155 10.01 9.12 -12.27
N TYR A 156 9.51 7.90 -12.47
CA TYR A 156 8.65 7.60 -13.61
C TYR A 156 7.33 8.40 -13.55
N ILE A 157 6.69 8.48 -12.39
CA ILE A 157 5.47 9.27 -12.21
C ILE A 157 5.74 10.75 -12.43
N GLU A 158 6.82 11.30 -11.85
CA GLU A 158 7.24 12.68 -12.04
C GLU A 158 7.42 13.01 -13.54
N ASN A 159 8.12 12.16 -14.27
CA ASN A 159 8.31 12.33 -15.71
C ASN A 159 6.99 12.28 -16.49
N SER A 160 6.08 11.39 -16.10
CA SER A 160 4.77 11.26 -16.74
C SER A 160 3.86 12.46 -16.50
N LEU A 161 4.06 13.18 -15.41
CA LEU A 161 3.29 14.40 -15.06
C LEU A 161 3.96 15.70 -15.51
N LYS A 162 5.11 15.68 -16.15
CA LYS A 162 5.87 16.90 -16.56
C LYS A 162 5.06 17.90 -17.40
N ASN A 163 4.12 17.39 -18.20
CA ASN A 163 3.29 18.22 -19.07
C ASN A 163 2.00 18.71 -18.39
N THR A 164 1.87 18.50 -17.09
CA THR A 164 0.75 19.02 -16.29
C THR A 164 1.23 20.19 -15.43
N ASN A 165 0.29 21.04 -15.01
CA ASN A 165 0.60 22.15 -14.11
C ASN A 165 0.54 21.75 -12.63
N VAL A 166 0.41 20.45 -12.31
CA VAL A 166 0.29 19.98 -10.95
C VAL A 166 1.64 20.11 -10.22
N LYS A 167 1.60 20.57 -8.98
CA LYS A 167 2.77 20.57 -8.11
C LYS A 167 3.10 19.14 -7.71
N ILE A 168 4.35 18.72 -7.88
CA ILE A 168 4.82 17.40 -7.44
C ILE A 168 5.74 17.59 -6.23
N SER A 169 5.45 16.86 -5.16
CA SER A 169 6.27 16.83 -3.95
C SER A 169 6.56 15.38 -3.56
N LYS A 170 7.57 15.18 -2.73
CA LYS A 170 7.99 13.87 -2.23
C LYS A 170 8.19 13.95 -0.72
N LEU A 171 7.91 12.86 -0.01
CA LEU A 171 8.18 12.80 1.42
C LEU A 171 9.69 12.99 1.69
N ALA A 172 10.01 13.78 2.70
CA ALA A 172 11.38 14.05 3.10
C ALA A 172 12.06 12.75 3.59
N GLN A 173 13.34 12.63 3.29
CA GLN A 173 14.19 11.52 3.74
C GLN A 173 15.32 12.09 4.61
N GLY A 174 15.59 11.44 5.74
CA GLY A 174 16.63 11.91 6.64
C GLY A 174 16.57 11.25 8.01
N LEU A 175 17.06 11.95 9.03
CA LEU A 175 17.08 11.49 10.40
C LEU A 175 15.65 11.31 10.94
N PRO A 176 15.33 10.14 11.50
CA PRO A 176 14.03 9.95 12.14
C PRO A 176 13.97 10.78 13.43
N VAL A 177 12.79 11.27 13.77
CA VAL A 177 12.57 12.00 15.01
C VAL A 177 12.86 11.09 16.22
N GLY A 178 13.73 11.53 17.11
CA GLY A 178 14.18 10.74 18.26
C GLY A 178 15.29 9.72 17.95
N GLY A 179 15.77 9.68 16.69
CA GLY A 179 16.90 8.83 16.32
C GLY A 179 18.26 9.45 16.71
N GLU A 180 19.16 8.61 17.22
CA GLU A 180 20.54 8.98 17.53
C GLU A 180 21.44 8.66 16.32
N ILE A 181 22.37 9.57 15.99
CA ILE A 181 23.21 9.47 14.79
C ILE A 181 24.05 8.18 14.80
N GLU A 182 24.54 7.76 15.96
CA GLU A 182 25.37 6.55 16.11
C GLU A 182 24.63 5.23 15.77
N ASN A 183 23.31 5.26 15.81
CA ASN A 183 22.45 4.09 15.56
C ASN A 183 21.92 4.02 14.13
N LEU A 184 22.34 4.94 13.24
CA LEU A 184 21.84 5.02 11.87
C LEU A 184 22.77 4.31 10.89
N ASP A 185 22.16 3.71 9.87
CA ASP A 185 22.91 3.17 8.75
C ASP A 185 23.46 4.27 7.81
N ASP A 186 24.49 3.92 7.04
CA ASP A 186 25.17 4.83 6.13
C ASP A 186 24.22 5.44 5.09
N GLY A 187 23.24 4.68 4.60
CA GLY A 187 22.28 5.13 3.62
C GLY A 187 21.37 6.25 4.15
N THR A 188 20.91 6.09 5.38
CA THR A 188 20.14 7.12 6.10
C THR A 188 20.97 8.38 6.35
N LEU A 189 22.24 8.23 6.77
CA LEU A 189 23.15 9.36 6.96
C LEU A 189 23.41 10.12 5.65
N ILE A 190 23.71 9.41 4.56
CA ILE A 190 23.91 10.01 3.24
C ILE A 190 22.66 10.78 2.81
N SER A 191 21.48 10.21 3.02
CA SER A 191 20.21 10.86 2.69
C SER A 191 19.97 12.13 3.50
N ALA A 192 20.25 12.07 4.82
CA ALA A 192 20.14 13.22 5.71
C ALA A 192 21.06 14.38 5.28
N PHE A 193 22.33 14.07 4.94
CA PHE A 193 23.27 15.07 4.44
C PHE A 193 22.87 15.67 3.09
N LYS A 194 22.34 14.86 2.18
CA LYS A 194 21.84 15.34 0.86
C LYS A 194 20.65 16.27 1.01
N ASN A 195 19.74 15.96 1.94
CA ASN A 195 18.49 16.68 2.14
C ASN A 195 18.57 17.74 3.27
N ARG A 196 19.79 18.04 3.75
CA ARG A 196 19.98 19.03 4.81
C ARG A 196 19.40 20.39 4.40
N GLN A 197 18.72 21.01 5.33
CA GLN A 197 18.14 22.34 5.14
C GLN A 197 18.91 23.38 5.95
N ASN A 198 18.87 24.64 5.47
CA ASN A 198 19.41 25.76 6.25
C ASN A 198 18.57 25.94 7.51
N PHE A 199 19.26 26.12 8.63
CA PHE A 199 18.60 26.48 9.87
C PHE A 199 18.10 27.93 9.72
N LYS A 200 16.79 28.08 9.60
CA LYS A 200 16.15 29.40 9.62
C LYS A 200 15.89 29.74 11.07
N SER A 201 16.58 30.75 11.57
CA SER A 201 16.28 31.39 12.85
C SER A 201 14.97 32.16 12.79
#